data_65ae1dd10e0a0658619dfba4e0bdb59d
#
_entry.id   65ae1dd10e0a0658619dfba4e0bdb59d
#
_cell.length_a   1.000
_cell.length_b   1.000
_cell.length_c   1.000
_cell.angle_alpha   90.00
_cell.angle_beta   90.00
_cell.angle_gamma   90.00
#
_symmetry.space_group_name_H-M   'P 1'
#
loop_
_entity.id
_entity.type
_entity.pdbx_description
1 polymer ?
#
loop_
_entity_poly.entity_id
_entity_poly.type
_entity_poly.pdbx_seq_one_letter_code
_entity_poly.pdbx_strand_id
1 'polypeptide(L)'
;MEFIELLKALILGFVEGMTEFAPVSSTGHMIIVDDLWLKTTEFLGQGSANTFKIVIQLGSILAVVVVMWKRMLSLVGLYKMEGQAKTRFNLGHVLVGIIPAGVFGVLFEDYIDENLFGIETVIIGLFIGAFLMIIADKFGPKRPKITSLDQISYGKALKIGFIQCLSLWPGFSRSGATISGGVLLGLDHKTAADFTFIMAVPIMAGA
;
A
#
# COMPACT_ATOMS: atom_id res chain seq x y z
N MET A 1 -27.33 -12.69 8.57
CA MET A 1 -26.05 -12.64 9.33
C MET A 1 -26.37 -12.62 10.81
N GLU A 2 -25.81 -13.56 11.56
CA GLU A 2 -25.92 -13.56 13.01
C GLU A 2 -25.05 -12.45 13.62
N PHE A 3 -25.33 -12.05 14.87
CA PHE A 3 -24.56 -11.00 15.56
C PHE A 3 -23.05 -11.31 15.62
N ILE A 4 -22.72 -12.59 15.83
CA ILE A 4 -21.32 -13.04 15.88
C ILE A 4 -20.63 -12.90 14.51
N GLU A 5 -21.31 -13.16 13.42
CA GLU A 5 -20.79 -13.01 12.06
C GLU A 5 -20.51 -11.54 11.74
N LEU A 6 -21.42 -10.64 12.16
CA LEU A 6 -21.20 -9.19 12.03
C LEU A 6 -19.98 -8.73 12.83
N LEU A 7 -19.81 -9.25 14.06
CA LEU A 7 -18.66 -8.94 14.89
C LEU A 7 -17.35 -9.41 14.25
N LYS A 8 -17.33 -10.61 13.68
CA LYS A 8 -16.18 -11.14 12.93
C LYS A 8 -15.82 -10.25 11.73
N ALA A 9 -16.82 -9.82 10.97
CA ALA A 9 -16.63 -8.91 9.85
C ALA A 9 -16.04 -7.55 10.30
N LEU A 10 -16.55 -6.99 11.41
CA LEU A 10 -16.02 -5.75 11.99
C LEU A 10 -14.57 -5.91 12.47
N ILE A 11 -14.22 -7.04 13.07
CA ILE A 11 -12.86 -7.33 13.52
C ILE A 11 -11.92 -7.39 12.30
N LEU A 12 -12.32 -8.05 11.22
CA LEU A 12 -11.50 -8.13 10.01
C LEU A 12 -11.28 -6.75 9.39
N GLY A 13 -12.33 -5.92 9.32
CA GLY A 13 -12.20 -4.53 8.87
C GLY A 13 -11.30 -3.67 9.77
N PHE A 14 -11.34 -3.90 11.09
CA PHE A 14 -10.44 -3.23 12.04
C PHE A 14 -8.97 -3.67 11.82
N VAL A 15 -8.72 -4.97 11.63
CA VAL A 15 -7.38 -5.50 11.33
C VAL A 15 -6.85 -4.88 10.05
N GLU A 16 -7.66 -4.81 9.00
CA GLU A 16 -7.30 -4.16 7.74
C GLU A 16 -6.93 -2.70 7.95
N GLY A 17 -7.84 -1.89 8.52
CA GLY A 17 -7.65 -0.46 8.71
C GLY A 17 -6.43 -0.10 9.56
N MET A 18 -6.10 -0.92 10.58
CA MET A 18 -4.91 -0.72 11.42
C MET A 18 -3.61 -1.11 10.70
N THR A 19 -3.66 -2.14 9.87
CA THR A 19 -2.45 -2.70 9.24
C THR A 19 -2.17 -2.15 7.85
N GLU A 20 -3.13 -1.48 7.20
CA GLU A 20 -2.93 -0.84 5.89
C GLU A 20 -1.98 0.37 5.98
N PHE A 21 -2.12 1.19 7.02
CA PHE A 21 -1.27 2.36 7.21
C PHE A 21 0.06 2.03 7.88
N ALA A 22 0.09 1.01 8.72
CA ALA A 22 1.33 0.44 9.20
C ALA A 22 1.98 -0.39 8.07
N PRO A 23 3.30 -0.28 7.85
CA PRO A 23 3.95 -1.00 6.74
C PRO A 23 4.18 -2.49 7.06
N VAL A 24 3.14 -3.19 7.53
CA VAL A 24 3.21 -4.58 8.05
C VAL A 24 2.40 -5.59 7.22
N SER A 25 1.90 -5.20 6.06
CA SER A 25 1.04 -5.99 5.16
C SER A 25 -0.36 -6.29 5.73
N SER A 26 -1.32 -5.44 5.39
CA SER A 26 -2.74 -5.66 5.71
C SER A 26 -3.28 -6.96 5.13
N THR A 27 -2.96 -7.25 3.85
CA THR A 27 -3.35 -8.50 3.19
C THR A 27 -2.83 -9.73 3.94
N GLY A 28 -1.54 -9.72 4.33
CA GLY A 28 -0.96 -10.83 5.11
C GLY A 28 -1.67 -11.02 6.45
N HIS A 29 -1.92 -9.93 7.18
CA HIS A 29 -2.64 -9.99 8.46
C HIS A 29 -4.10 -10.45 8.29
N MET A 30 -4.80 -9.95 7.26
CA MET A 30 -6.17 -10.40 6.98
C MET A 30 -6.22 -11.89 6.65
N ILE A 31 -5.30 -12.42 5.84
CA ILE A 31 -5.24 -13.85 5.51
C ILE A 31 -5.04 -14.67 6.80
N ILE A 32 -4.03 -14.32 7.60
CA ILE A 32 -3.70 -15.06 8.82
C ILE A 32 -4.87 -15.02 9.83
N VAL A 33 -5.42 -13.84 10.09
CA VAL A 33 -6.51 -13.68 11.08
C VAL A 33 -7.79 -14.36 10.59
N ASP A 34 -8.08 -14.27 9.29
CA ASP A 34 -9.28 -14.89 8.73
C ASP A 34 -9.17 -16.43 8.74
N ASP A 35 -8.06 -16.97 8.26
CA ASP A 35 -7.87 -18.43 8.17
C ASP A 35 -7.77 -19.10 9.55
N LEU A 36 -7.09 -18.47 10.50
CA LEU A 36 -6.90 -19.07 11.82
C LEU A 36 -8.06 -18.85 12.78
N TRP A 37 -8.81 -17.77 12.62
CA TRP A 37 -9.79 -17.39 13.66
C TRP A 37 -11.17 -17.04 13.11
N LEU A 38 -11.28 -16.06 12.19
CA LEU A 38 -12.59 -15.50 11.82
C LEU A 38 -13.35 -16.41 10.86
N LYS A 39 -12.64 -17.03 9.90
CA LYS A 39 -13.20 -17.97 8.91
C LYS A 39 -14.39 -17.39 8.16
N THR A 40 -14.22 -16.20 7.61
CA THR A 40 -15.31 -15.46 6.96
C THR A 40 -15.92 -16.22 5.78
N THR A 41 -15.16 -17.11 5.14
CA THR A 41 -15.64 -17.99 4.07
C THR A 41 -16.74 -18.95 4.51
N GLU A 42 -16.77 -19.35 5.80
CA GLU A 42 -17.77 -20.29 6.31
C GLU A 42 -19.18 -19.69 6.34
N PHE A 43 -19.31 -18.38 6.58
CA PHE A 43 -20.61 -17.71 6.67
C PHE A 43 -20.93 -16.77 5.51
N LEU A 44 -19.93 -16.23 4.82
CA LEU A 44 -20.16 -15.39 3.63
C LEU A 44 -20.15 -16.21 2.32
N GLY A 45 -19.48 -17.37 2.31
CA GLY A 45 -19.11 -18.10 1.11
C GLY A 45 -17.87 -17.48 0.43
N GLN A 46 -17.15 -18.29 -0.36
CA GLN A 46 -15.85 -17.94 -0.93
C GLN A 46 -15.86 -16.63 -1.73
N GLY A 47 -16.80 -16.48 -2.66
CA GLY A 47 -16.90 -15.28 -3.51
C GLY A 47 -17.18 -14.00 -2.72
N SER A 48 -18.14 -14.07 -1.80
CA SER A 48 -18.51 -12.91 -0.96
C SER A 48 -17.42 -12.53 0.03
N ALA A 49 -16.70 -13.51 0.60
CA ALA A 49 -15.57 -13.26 1.50
C ALA A 49 -14.42 -12.55 0.78
N ASN A 50 -14.11 -12.96 -0.46
CA ASN A 50 -13.09 -12.29 -1.26
C ASN A 50 -13.51 -10.86 -1.61
N THR A 51 -14.74 -10.66 -2.09
CA THR A 51 -15.29 -9.33 -2.35
C THR A 51 -15.28 -8.46 -1.10
N PHE A 52 -15.65 -9.02 0.05
CA PHE A 52 -15.63 -8.30 1.33
C PHE A 52 -14.22 -7.80 1.68
N LYS A 53 -13.18 -8.64 1.52
CA LYS A 53 -11.79 -8.25 1.77
C LYS A 53 -11.33 -7.12 0.86
N ILE A 54 -11.80 -7.06 -0.38
CA ILE A 54 -11.53 -5.95 -1.29
C ILE A 54 -12.27 -4.69 -0.85
N VAL A 55 -13.55 -4.81 -0.51
CA VAL A 55 -14.40 -3.66 -0.14
C VAL A 55 -13.92 -2.98 1.14
N ILE A 56 -13.48 -3.72 2.16
CA ILE A 56 -12.97 -3.08 3.39
C ILE A 56 -11.70 -2.25 3.14
N GLN A 57 -10.88 -2.63 2.16
CA GLN A 57 -9.71 -1.83 1.75
C GLN A 57 -10.10 -0.46 1.16
N LEU A 58 -11.29 -0.34 0.55
CA LEU A 58 -11.82 0.96 0.11
C LEU A 58 -12.03 1.93 1.28
N GLY A 59 -12.33 1.42 2.47
CA GLY A 59 -12.42 2.24 3.69
C GLY A 59 -11.10 2.96 4.00
N SER A 60 -9.99 2.25 3.92
CA SER A 60 -8.66 2.83 4.11
C SER A 60 -8.30 3.85 3.02
N ILE A 61 -8.67 3.57 1.76
CA ILE A 61 -8.48 4.54 0.67
C ILE A 61 -9.27 5.83 0.94
N LEU A 62 -10.53 5.70 1.34
CA LEU A 62 -11.36 6.87 1.66
C LEU A 62 -10.76 7.68 2.82
N ALA A 63 -10.19 7.03 3.83
CA ALA A 63 -9.48 7.71 4.91
C ALA A 63 -8.29 8.52 4.38
N VAL A 64 -7.48 7.97 3.47
CA VAL A 64 -6.39 8.71 2.82
C VAL A 64 -6.93 9.92 2.05
N VAL A 65 -7.98 9.75 1.26
CA VAL A 65 -8.60 10.84 0.50
C VAL A 65 -9.08 11.95 1.43
N VAL A 66 -9.73 11.59 2.55
CA VAL A 66 -10.24 12.56 3.54
C VAL A 66 -9.09 13.28 4.24
N VAL A 67 -8.06 12.56 4.70
CA VAL A 67 -6.92 13.15 5.43
C VAL A 67 -6.06 14.01 4.51
N MET A 68 -5.84 13.55 3.28
CA MET A 68 -4.96 14.22 2.30
C MET A 68 -5.74 14.98 1.21
N TRP A 69 -7.00 15.33 1.42
CA TRP A 69 -7.89 15.87 0.40
C TRP A 69 -7.34 17.11 -0.33
N LYS A 70 -6.70 18.03 0.42
CA LYS A 70 -6.06 19.23 -0.18
C LYS A 70 -4.95 18.83 -1.15
N ARG A 71 -4.16 17.83 -0.76
CA ARG A 71 -3.08 17.32 -1.61
C ARG A 71 -3.62 16.60 -2.83
N MET A 72 -4.67 15.80 -2.67
CA MET A 72 -5.34 15.12 -3.79
C MET A 72 -5.90 16.13 -4.80
N LEU A 73 -6.58 17.18 -4.34
CA LEU A 73 -7.06 18.26 -5.22
C LEU A 73 -5.90 19.02 -5.90
N SER A 74 -4.75 19.15 -5.22
CA SER A 74 -3.59 19.82 -5.83
C SER A 74 -2.97 19.01 -6.97
N LEU A 75 -3.07 17.67 -6.95
CA LEU A 75 -2.55 16.80 -8.03
C LEU A 75 -3.28 17.05 -9.36
N VAL A 76 -4.58 17.36 -9.28
CA VAL A 76 -5.42 17.66 -10.46
C VAL A 76 -5.55 19.16 -10.72
N GLY A 77 -4.79 20.01 -10.00
CA GLY A 77 -4.74 21.44 -10.21
C GLY A 77 -5.95 22.24 -9.66
N LEU A 78 -6.82 21.59 -8.87
CA LEU A 78 -8.03 22.22 -8.30
C LEU A 78 -7.76 22.96 -6.97
N TYR A 79 -6.59 22.75 -6.34
CA TYR A 79 -6.21 23.40 -5.09
C TYR A 79 -4.75 23.85 -5.14
N LYS A 80 -4.46 25.07 -4.71
CA LYS A 80 -3.10 25.58 -4.55
C LYS A 80 -2.67 25.44 -3.09
N MET A 81 -1.58 24.72 -2.87
CA MET A 81 -0.99 24.60 -1.52
C MET A 81 -0.39 25.94 -1.10
N GLU A 82 -0.74 26.44 0.07
CA GLU A 82 -0.22 27.68 0.62
C GLU A 82 1.30 27.60 0.83
N GLY A 83 2.03 28.67 0.49
CA GLY A 83 3.47 28.77 0.70
C GLY A 83 4.34 28.15 -0.40
N GLN A 84 3.78 27.61 -1.47
CA GLN A 84 4.54 27.07 -2.60
C GLN A 84 4.33 27.87 -3.87
N ALA A 85 5.42 28.42 -4.41
CA ALA A 85 5.37 29.19 -5.66
C ALA A 85 4.93 28.34 -6.89
N LYS A 86 5.23 27.04 -6.91
CA LYS A 86 4.71 26.03 -7.85
C LYS A 86 4.83 24.64 -7.20
N THR A 87 3.72 23.90 -7.09
CA THR A 87 3.75 22.47 -6.79
C THR A 87 4.39 21.76 -7.98
N ARG A 88 5.54 21.11 -7.74
CA ARG A 88 6.20 20.29 -8.78
C ARG A 88 5.60 18.88 -8.81
N PHE A 89 5.14 18.39 -7.66
CA PHE A 89 4.51 17.09 -7.55
C PHE A 89 3.10 17.13 -8.14
N ASN A 90 2.83 16.28 -9.11
CA ASN A 90 1.57 16.20 -9.84
C ASN A 90 1.18 14.75 -10.10
N LEU A 91 0.01 14.54 -10.68
CA LEU A 91 -0.52 13.22 -11.04
C LEU A 91 0.46 12.37 -11.86
N GLY A 92 1.28 12.99 -12.71
CA GLY A 92 2.29 12.27 -13.52
C GLY A 92 3.32 11.53 -12.66
N HIS A 93 3.73 12.07 -11.50
CA HIS A 93 4.64 11.37 -10.59
C HIS A 93 3.98 10.12 -9.98
N VAL A 94 2.69 10.21 -9.66
CA VAL A 94 1.90 9.09 -9.14
C VAL A 94 1.77 8.01 -10.19
N LEU A 95 1.39 8.37 -11.42
CA LEU A 95 1.26 7.43 -12.53
C LEU A 95 2.58 6.72 -12.83
N VAL A 96 3.69 7.46 -12.93
CA VAL A 96 5.02 6.87 -13.15
C VAL A 96 5.42 5.92 -12.02
N GLY A 97 5.03 6.22 -10.77
CA GLY A 97 5.26 5.33 -9.62
C GLY A 97 4.42 4.05 -9.66
N ILE A 98 3.27 4.06 -10.32
CA ILE A 98 2.34 2.91 -10.38
C ILE A 98 2.66 1.98 -11.57
N ILE A 99 3.05 2.54 -12.71
CA ILE A 99 3.22 1.81 -13.97
C ILE A 99 4.04 0.51 -13.82
N PRO A 100 5.23 0.48 -13.18
CA PRO A 100 5.99 -0.76 -13.08
C PRO A 100 5.20 -1.89 -12.43
N ALA A 101 4.62 -1.65 -11.26
CA ALA A 101 3.86 -2.67 -10.54
C ALA A 101 2.57 -3.06 -11.29
N GLY A 102 1.91 -2.10 -11.96
CA GLY A 102 0.74 -2.39 -12.80
C GLY A 102 1.09 -3.31 -13.97
N VAL A 103 2.18 -3.01 -14.68
CA VAL A 103 2.63 -3.84 -15.81
C VAL A 103 3.03 -5.24 -15.34
N PHE A 104 3.87 -5.34 -14.31
CA PHE A 104 4.29 -6.65 -13.80
C PHE A 104 3.13 -7.41 -13.15
N GLY A 105 2.20 -6.73 -12.47
CA GLY A 105 1.01 -7.35 -11.90
C GLY A 105 0.18 -8.05 -12.96
N VAL A 106 -0.16 -7.36 -14.06
CA VAL A 106 -0.91 -7.95 -15.18
C VAL A 106 -0.14 -9.06 -15.88
N LEU A 107 1.17 -8.90 -16.08
CA LEU A 107 1.98 -9.91 -16.78
C LEU A 107 2.16 -11.20 -15.98
N PHE A 108 2.13 -11.13 -14.66
CA PHE A 108 2.38 -12.27 -13.77
C PHE A 108 1.17 -12.63 -12.91
N GLU A 109 -0.03 -12.13 -13.24
CA GLU A 109 -1.27 -12.33 -12.47
C GLU A 109 -1.51 -13.82 -12.18
N ASP A 110 -1.61 -14.65 -13.22
CA ASP A 110 -1.86 -16.08 -13.07
C ASP A 110 -0.81 -16.77 -12.19
N TYR A 111 0.47 -16.44 -12.40
CA TYR A 111 1.56 -17.03 -11.60
C TYR A 111 1.48 -16.62 -10.12
N ILE A 112 1.16 -15.36 -9.85
CA ILE A 112 1.02 -14.82 -8.49
C ILE A 112 -0.15 -15.50 -7.79
N ASP A 113 -1.31 -15.59 -8.46
CA ASP A 113 -2.52 -16.15 -7.89
C ASP A 113 -2.38 -17.64 -7.60
N GLU A 114 -1.77 -18.40 -8.50
CA GLU A 114 -1.62 -19.84 -8.34
C GLU A 114 -0.54 -20.23 -7.32
N ASN A 115 0.52 -19.43 -7.17
CA ASN A 115 1.71 -19.86 -6.45
C ASN A 115 2.04 -19.06 -5.18
N LEU A 116 1.54 -17.82 -5.04
CA LEU A 116 1.99 -16.93 -3.98
C LEU A 116 0.95 -16.60 -2.90
N PHE A 117 -0.31 -17.00 -3.07
CA PHE A 117 -1.37 -16.74 -2.08
C PHE A 117 -1.48 -17.78 -0.97
N GLY A 118 -0.57 -18.74 -0.89
CA GLY A 118 -0.52 -19.72 0.22
C GLY A 118 -0.02 -19.08 1.51
N ILE A 119 -0.46 -19.61 2.67
CA ILE A 119 -0.03 -19.11 4.00
C ILE A 119 1.49 -19.11 4.13
N GLU A 120 2.17 -20.17 3.68
CA GLU A 120 3.63 -20.28 3.76
C GLU A 120 4.33 -19.18 2.97
N THR A 121 3.89 -18.94 1.74
CA THR A 121 4.44 -17.91 0.86
C THR A 121 4.18 -16.51 1.40
N VAL A 122 3.00 -16.26 1.99
CA VAL A 122 2.65 -15.01 2.66
C VAL A 122 3.56 -14.74 3.86
N ILE A 123 3.83 -15.75 4.70
CA ILE A 123 4.75 -15.63 5.84
C ILE A 123 6.17 -15.30 5.36
N ILE A 124 6.64 -15.95 4.29
CA ILE A 124 7.95 -15.65 3.70
C ILE A 124 7.98 -14.20 3.19
N GLY A 125 6.92 -13.75 2.50
CA GLY A 125 6.78 -12.37 2.05
C GLY A 125 6.84 -11.35 3.20
N LEU A 126 6.12 -11.61 4.29
CA LEU A 126 6.17 -10.79 5.52
C LEU A 126 7.59 -10.70 6.08
N PHE A 127 8.30 -11.83 6.14
CA PHE A 127 9.63 -11.91 6.69
C PHE A 127 10.64 -11.11 5.84
N ILE A 128 10.63 -11.30 4.52
CA ILE A 128 11.50 -10.57 3.60
C ILE A 128 11.18 -9.07 3.61
N GLY A 129 9.89 -8.69 3.66
CA GLY A 129 9.46 -7.30 3.77
C GLY A 129 9.97 -6.63 5.05
N ALA A 130 9.89 -7.33 6.19
CA ALA A 130 10.43 -6.84 7.46
C ALA A 130 11.96 -6.60 7.38
N PHE A 131 12.71 -7.50 6.74
CA PHE A 131 14.15 -7.31 6.50
C PHE A 131 14.44 -6.09 5.65
N LEU A 132 13.68 -5.85 4.57
CA LEU A 132 13.84 -4.65 3.75
C LEU A 132 13.63 -3.38 4.57
N MET A 133 12.64 -3.35 5.46
CA MET A 133 12.38 -2.21 6.34
C MET A 133 13.53 -1.96 7.31
N ILE A 134 14.07 -3.01 7.93
CA ILE A 134 15.23 -2.91 8.82
C ILE A 134 16.46 -2.40 8.05
N ILE A 135 16.69 -2.89 6.83
CA ILE A 135 17.77 -2.44 5.96
C ILE A 135 17.57 -0.95 5.62
N ALA A 136 16.37 -0.54 5.26
CA ALA A 136 16.08 0.85 4.92
C ALA A 136 16.31 1.79 6.11
N ASP A 137 15.89 1.39 7.30
CA ASP A 137 16.07 2.19 8.52
C ASP A 137 17.55 2.28 8.93
N LYS A 138 18.30 1.15 8.83
CA LYS A 138 19.70 1.09 9.23
C LYS A 138 20.64 1.75 8.23
N PHE A 139 20.40 1.59 6.92
CA PHE A 139 21.28 2.04 5.83
C PHE A 139 20.77 3.25 5.09
N GLY A 140 19.54 3.69 5.36
CA GLY A 140 19.00 4.93 4.83
C GLY A 140 19.85 6.15 5.25
N PRO A 141 19.81 7.24 4.48
CA PRO A 141 20.62 8.42 4.76
C PRO A 141 20.17 9.07 6.07
N LYS A 142 21.12 9.23 7.01
CA LYS A 142 20.87 9.91 8.30
C LYS A 142 20.39 11.36 8.16
N ARG A 143 20.67 12.00 7.02
CA ARG A 143 20.18 13.32 6.65
C ARG A 143 19.51 13.21 5.28
N PRO A 144 18.21 12.94 5.22
CA PRO A 144 17.48 12.81 3.96
C PRO A 144 17.50 14.14 3.21
N LYS A 145 17.70 14.07 1.88
CA LYS A 145 17.74 15.24 1.01
C LYS A 145 16.35 15.66 0.50
N ILE A 146 15.39 14.75 0.57
CA ILE A 146 14.01 14.91 0.09
C ILE A 146 13.08 14.83 1.27
N THR A 147 12.57 16.00 1.68
CA THR A 147 11.70 16.18 2.85
C THR A 147 10.33 16.73 2.47
N SER A 148 10.03 16.76 1.17
CA SER A 148 8.75 17.22 0.63
C SER A 148 8.44 16.45 -0.66
N LEU A 149 7.16 16.18 -0.91
CA LEU A 149 6.68 15.55 -2.14
C LEU A 149 7.12 16.33 -3.39
N ASP A 150 7.20 17.66 -3.33
CA ASP A 150 7.57 18.51 -4.45
C ASP A 150 9.06 18.40 -4.88
N GLN A 151 9.87 17.72 -4.07
CA GLN A 151 11.27 17.41 -4.37
C GLN A 151 11.43 16.03 -5.03
N ILE A 152 10.37 15.24 -5.11
CA ILE A 152 10.42 13.93 -5.78
C ILE A 152 10.48 14.17 -7.29
N SER A 153 11.51 13.61 -7.93
CA SER A 153 11.63 13.62 -9.40
C SER A 153 10.92 12.41 -10.02
N TYR A 154 10.54 12.49 -11.29
CA TYR A 154 9.99 11.35 -12.03
C TYR A 154 10.88 10.11 -11.98
N GLY A 155 12.22 10.28 -12.06
CA GLY A 155 13.16 9.17 -11.94
C GLY A 155 13.13 8.50 -10.57
N LYS A 156 12.87 9.25 -9.48
CA LYS A 156 12.71 8.67 -8.16
C LYS A 156 11.36 7.99 -8.01
N ALA A 157 10.29 8.59 -8.51
CA ALA A 157 8.97 7.98 -8.55
C ALA A 157 9.00 6.62 -9.29
N LEU A 158 9.68 6.57 -10.45
CA LEU A 158 9.86 5.35 -11.22
C LEU A 158 10.64 4.27 -10.45
N LYS A 159 11.74 4.66 -9.79
CA LYS A 159 12.54 3.71 -8.98
C LYS A 159 11.74 3.16 -7.81
N ILE A 160 10.95 3.99 -7.13
CA ILE A 160 10.03 3.53 -6.08
C ILE A 160 8.99 2.57 -6.68
N GLY A 161 8.47 2.86 -7.87
CA GLY A 161 7.56 1.99 -8.60
C GLY A 161 8.15 0.61 -8.93
N PHE A 162 9.41 0.54 -9.31
CA PHE A 162 10.09 -0.76 -9.47
C PHE A 162 10.27 -1.51 -8.15
N ILE A 163 10.60 -0.81 -7.07
CA ILE A 163 10.67 -1.44 -5.74
C ILE A 163 9.29 -1.92 -5.29
N GLN A 164 8.23 -1.20 -5.65
CA GLN A 164 6.85 -1.61 -5.41
C GLN A 164 6.52 -2.97 -6.05
N CYS A 165 7.17 -3.39 -7.14
CA CYS A 165 6.95 -4.71 -7.72
C CYS A 165 7.20 -5.86 -6.73
N LEU A 166 8.03 -5.65 -5.71
CA LEU A 166 8.22 -6.63 -4.64
C LEU A 166 6.93 -6.92 -3.86
N SER A 167 6.02 -5.94 -3.80
CA SER A 167 4.75 -6.07 -3.12
C SER A 167 3.68 -6.83 -3.91
N LEU A 168 3.97 -7.23 -5.15
CA LEU A 168 3.15 -8.19 -5.87
C LEU A 168 3.20 -9.58 -5.21
N TRP A 169 4.23 -9.83 -4.42
CA TRP A 169 4.26 -11.00 -3.54
C TRP A 169 3.36 -10.74 -2.32
N PRO A 170 2.26 -11.51 -2.14
CA PRO A 170 1.38 -11.36 -0.99
C PRO A 170 2.14 -11.52 0.33
N GLY A 171 1.86 -10.66 1.30
CA GLY A 171 2.60 -10.61 2.55
C GLY A 171 3.79 -9.64 2.57
N PHE A 172 4.38 -9.27 1.43
CA PHE A 172 5.56 -8.39 1.40
C PHE A 172 5.29 -6.98 1.94
N SER A 173 4.06 -6.50 1.93
CA SER A 173 3.64 -5.12 2.22
C SER A 173 4.01 -4.11 1.14
N ARG A 174 2.99 -3.57 0.47
CA ARG A 174 3.16 -2.49 -0.50
C ARG A 174 3.74 -1.23 0.16
N SER A 175 3.15 -0.80 1.27
CA SER A 175 3.65 0.36 2.03
C SER A 175 5.06 0.11 2.56
N GLY A 176 5.36 -1.11 3.05
CA GLY A 176 6.71 -1.49 3.47
C GLY A 176 7.73 -1.37 2.35
N ALA A 177 7.43 -1.89 1.17
CA ALA A 177 8.31 -1.81 -0.01
C ALA A 177 8.54 -0.36 -0.45
N THR A 178 7.48 0.42 -0.63
CA THR A 178 7.57 1.77 -1.19
C THR A 178 8.15 2.78 -0.20
N ILE A 179 7.83 2.69 1.10
CA ILE A 179 8.44 3.53 2.14
C ILE A 179 9.93 3.21 2.24
N SER A 180 10.28 1.92 2.38
CA SER A 180 11.70 1.50 2.47
C SER A 180 12.48 1.92 1.24
N GLY A 181 11.93 1.71 0.05
CA GLY A 181 12.53 2.15 -1.20
C GLY A 181 12.71 3.66 -1.27
N GLY A 182 11.71 4.43 -0.84
CA GLY A 182 11.79 5.88 -0.76
C GLY A 182 12.91 6.35 0.17
N VAL A 183 13.01 5.76 1.37
CA VAL A 183 14.04 6.07 2.36
C VAL A 183 15.43 5.77 1.80
N LEU A 184 15.65 4.59 1.21
CA LEU A 184 16.93 4.22 0.58
C LEU A 184 17.29 5.16 -0.59
N LEU A 185 16.30 5.72 -1.29
CA LEU A 185 16.48 6.70 -2.35
C LEU A 185 16.66 8.14 -1.85
N GLY A 186 16.67 8.37 -0.54
CA GLY A 186 16.97 9.65 0.09
C GLY A 186 15.76 10.49 0.49
N LEU A 187 14.56 9.93 0.51
CA LEU A 187 13.37 10.55 1.11
C LEU A 187 13.42 10.40 2.64
N ASP A 188 12.85 11.35 3.37
CA ASP A 188 12.53 11.10 4.77
C ASP A 188 11.31 10.17 4.88
N HIS A 189 11.13 9.54 6.03
CA HIS A 189 10.06 8.57 6.27
C HIS A 189 8.67 9.17 6.01
N LYS A 190 8.45 10.41 6.42
CA LYS A 190 7.19 11.10 6.22
C LYS A 190 6.87 11.29 4.74
N THR A 191 7.82 11.83 3.98
CA THR A 191 7.64 12.06 2.54
C THR A 191 7.46 10.73 1.78
N ALA A 192 8.20 9.68 2.18
CA ALA A 192 8.04 8.35 1.61
C ALA A 192 6.65 7.77 1.92
N ALA A 193 6.16 7.92 3.14
CA ALA A 193 4.82 7.49 3.54
C ALA A 193 3.73 8.29 2.80
N ASP A 194 3.83 9.63 2.74
CA ASP A 194 2.88 10.48 2.03
C ASP A 194 2.78 10.10 0.54
N PHE A 195 3.93 9.84 -0.11
CA PHE A 195 3.95 9.38 -1.51
C PHE A 195 3.31 8.01 -1.68
N THR A 196 3.60 7.09 -0.77
CA THR A 196 3.03 5.74 -0.74
C THR A 196 1.51 5.76 -0.62
N PHE A 197 0.98 6.56 0.31
CA PHE A 197 -0.47 6.66 0.53
C PHE A 197 -1.19 7.32 -0.64
N ILE A 198 -0.58 8.33 -1.26
CA ILE A 198 -1.15 8.94 -2.46
C ILE A 198 -1.20 7.94 -3.63
N MET A 199 -0.14 7.15 -3.84
CA MET A 199 -0.13 6.09 -4.86
C MET A 199 -1.16 5.00 -4.58
N ALA A 200 -1.44 4.72 -3.30
CA ALA A 200 -2.42 3.71 -2.89
C ALA A 200 -3.82 3.98 -3.45
N VAL A 201 -4.23 5.25 -3.50
CA VAL A 201 -5.58 5.63 -3.92
C VAL A 201 -5.93 5.12 -5.32
N PRO A 202 -5.19 5.44 -6.39
CA PRO A 202 -5.50 4.92 -7.71
C PRO A 202 -5.23 3.41 -7.87
N ILE A 203 -4.25 2.85 -7.17
CA ILE A 203 -3.96 1.40 -7.24
C ILE A 203 -5.15 0.59 -6.72
N MET A 204 -5.62 0.90 -5.51
CA MET A 204 -6.69 0.14 -4.88
C MET A 204 -8.09 0.50 -5.42
N ALA A 205 -8.24 1.66 -6.05
CA ALA A 205 -9.47 2.00 -6.77
C ALA A 205 -9.59 1.27 -8.12
N GLY A 206 -8.49 0.75 -8.66
CA GLY A 206 -8.42 0.00 -9.92
C GLY A 206 -8.30 -1.53 -9.74
N ALA A 207 -8.24 -2.02 -8.49
CA ALA A 207 -8.18 -3.45 -8.17
C ALA A 207 -9.65 -4.02 -8.01
#